data_d28f5372929c6ea94760e2e1ee8e7b80
#
_entry.id   d28f5372929c6ea94760e2e1ee8e7b80
#
_cell.length_a   1.000
_cell.length_b   1.000
_cell.length_c   1.000
_cell.angle_alpha   90.00
_cell.angle_beta   90.00
_cell.angle_gamma   90.00
#
_symmetry.space_group_name_H-M   'P 1'
#
loop_
_entity.id
_entity.type
_entity.pdbx_description
1 polymer ?
#
loop_
_entity_poly.entity_id
_entity_poly.type
_entity_poly.pdbx_seq_one_letter_code
_entity_poly.pdbx_strand_id
1 'polypeptide(L)'
;FSESFGEEAGAHFTSRDIIYLMTDLLLSDADLSKGGNVTVYDMAMGTSQMLSCMEERIQELNTEIGVTCFGQEFNPSTFAIAKADMTIRGGDPNNMRFGDTLSEDQFSGYQFQYIISNPPFGIDWKREKTAVEAEAKKGELGRFAPGLPKISDGQQLFVLNGLSKLAPNGKMAIIQNGSPLFSGDAGSGPSEIRRYILENDWLDAIVQLGTDMFMNTGIS
;
A
#
# COMPACT_ATOMS: atom_id res chain seq x y z
N PHE A 1 8.70 10.53 -17.06
CA PHE A 1 9.85 10.87 -16.17
C PHE A 1 10.29 9.66 -15.33
N SER A 2 9.39 8.88 -14.76
CA SER A 2 9.73 7.68 -13.96
C SER A 2 10.39 6.56 -14.80
N GLU A 3 10.03 6.44 -16.06
CA GLU A 3 10.58 5.42 -16.97
C GLU A 3 12.08 5.63 -17.29
N SER A 4 12.60 6.86 -17.11
CA SER A 4 13.99 7.21 -17.45
C SER A 4 14.96 7.15 -16.25
N PHE A 5 14.47 7.08 -15.02
CA PHE A 5 15.26 7.11 -13.79
C PHE A 5 15.28 5.78 -13.02
N GLY A 6 14.65 4.73 -13.54
CA GLY A 6 14.45 3.45 -12.86
C GLY A 6 15.69 2.59 -12.58
N GLU A 7 16.83 2.89 -13.18
CA GLU A 7 18.02 2.04 -13.04
C GLU A 7 18.84 2.30 -11.75
N GLU A 8 18.79 3.48 -11.16
CA GLU A 8 19.61 3.81 -9.98
C GLU A 8 18.90 3.73 -8.62
N ALA A 9 17.57 3.65 -8.58
CA ALA A 9 16.82 3.82 -7.33
C ALA A 9 16.16 2.54 -6.78
N GLY A 10 16.27 1.38 -7.43
CA GLY A 10 15.56 0.17 -6.99
C GLY A 10 14.04 0.34 -6.92
N ALA A 11 13.52 1.33 -7.62
CA ALA A 11 12.09 1.59 -7.66
C ALA A 11 11.40 0.51 -8.52
N HIS A 12 10.58 -0.30 -7.90
CA HIS A 12 9.72 -1.25 -8.59
C HIS A 12 8.64 -0.48 -9.35
N PHE A 13 8.86 -0.31 -10.65
CA PHE A 13 7.86 0.32 -11.52
C PHE A 13 6.66 -0.61 -11.69
N THR A 14 5.49 -0.15 -11.32
CA THR A 14 4.23 -0.87 -11.54
C THR A 14 3.63 -0.43 -12.88
N SER A 15 3.38 -1.38 -13.79
CA SER A 15 2.78 -1.04 -15.08
C SER A 15 1.38 -0.44 -14.88
N ARG A 16 0.99 0.46 -15.79
CA ARG A 16 -0.33 1.09 -15.74
C ARG A 16 -1.46 0.07 -15.80
N ASP A 17 -1.31 -1.00 -16.55
CA ASP A 17 -2.32 -2.06 -16.67
C ASP A 17 -2.60 -2.73 -15.33
N ILE A 18 -1.56 -2.98 -14.51
CA ILE A 18 -1.70 -3.52 -13.16
C ILE A 18 -2.41 -2.50 -12.26
N ILE A 19 -2.02 -1.22 -12.33
CA ILE A 19 -2.65 -0.16 -11.54
C ILE A 19 -4.14 -0.04 -11.89
N TYR A 20 -4.49 -0.08 -13.18
CA TYR A 20 -5.88 -0.05 -13.62
C TYR A 20 -6.67 -1.26 -13.15
N LEU A 21 -6.09 -2.46 -13.25
CA LEU A 21 -6.71 -3.67 -12.69
C LEU A 21 -6.99 -3.52 -11.19
N MET A 22 -6.02 -3.07 -10.41
CA MET A 22 -6.18 -2.86 -8.96
C MET A 22 -7.26 -1.81 -8.68
N THR A 23 -7.26 -0.72 -9.43
CA THR A 23 -8.24 0.36 -9.30
C THR A 23 -9.65 -0.12 -9.64
N ASP A 24 -9.82 -0.82 -10.76
CA ASP A 24 -11.13 -1.34 -11.18
C ASP A 24 -11.68 -2.39 -10.18
N LEU A 25 -10.80 -3.20 -9.57
CA LEU A 25 -11.18 -4.12 -8.49
C LEU A 25 -11.64 -3.37 -7.23
N LEU A 26 -10.91 -2.32 -6.83
CA LEU A 26 -11.28 -1.48 -5.68
C LEU A 26 -12.61 -0.76 -5.88
N LEU A 27 -12.92 -0.36 -7.11
CA LEU A 27 -14.11 0.40 -7.46
C LEU A 27 -15.29 -0.45 -7.94
N SER A 28 -15.14 -1.78 -8.02
CA SER A 28 -16.09 -2.69 -8.68
C SER A 28 -17.53 -2.61 -8.17
N ASP A 29 -17.72 -2.26 -6.90
CA ASP A 29 -19.02 -2.10 -6.24
C ASP A 29 -19.21 -0.69 -5.62
N ALA A 30 -18.34 0.26 -5.97
CA ALA A 30 -18.39 1.61 -5.44
C ALA A 30 -19.60 2.38 -6.01
N ASP A 31 -20.43 2.92 -5.14
CA ASP A 31 -21.48 3.88 -5.54
C ASP A 31 -20.87 5.28 -5.65
N LEU A 32 -20.33 5.57 -6.82
CA LEU A 32 -19.74 6.87 -7.16
C LEU A 32 -20.77 7.86 -7.71
N SER A 33 -22.06 7.54 -7.71
CA SER A 33 -23.12 8.36 -8.34
C SER A 33 -23.48 9.63 -7.54
N LYS A 34 -23.19 9.64 -6.24
CA LYS A 34 -23.66 10.71 -5.33
C LYS A 34 -22.71 11.91 -5.21
N GLY A 35 -21.61 11.91 -5.94
CA GLY A 35 -20.55 12.90 -5.73
C GLY A 35 -19.89 12.77 -4.34
N GLY A 36 -19.13 13.78 -3.96
CA GLY A 36 -18.43 13.80 -2.67
C GLY A 36 -16.92 13.75 -2.82
N ASN A 37 -16.23 13.40 -1.74
CA ASN A 37 -14.78 13.26 -1.75
C ASN A 37 -14.37 11.89 -1.24
N VAL A 38 -13.45 11.24 -1.95
CA VAL A 38 -12.85 9.97 -1.53
C VAL A 38 -11.39 10.16 -1.16
N THR A 39 -10.93 9.35 -0.20
CA THR A 39 -9.54 9.35 0.25
C THR A 39 -8.83 8.10 -0.26
N VAL A 40 -7.66 8.31 -0.86
CA VAL A 40 -6.79 7.24 -1.38
C VAL A 40 -5.43 7.32 -0.70
N TYR A 41 -4.90 6.19 -0.27
CA TYR A 41 -3.59 6.11 0.40
C TYR A 41 -2.67 5.09 -0.25
N ASP A 42 -1.42 5.47 -0.44
CA ASP A 42 -0.32 4.58 -0.80
C ASP A 42 0.80 4.63 0.26
N MET A 43 1.06 3.51 0.90
CA MET A 43 2.02 3.40 2.00
C MET A 43 3.48 3.25 1.53
N ALA A 44 3.70 3.08 0.23
CA ALA A 44 5.01 3.00 -0.43
C ALA A 44 4.91 3.67 -1.79
N MET A 45 4.53 4.97 -1.78
CA MET A 45 4.00 5.67 -2.96
C MET A 45 4.98 5.84 -4.11
N GLY A 46 6.27 5.64 -3.87
CA GLY A 46 7.26 5.87 -4.90
C GLY A 46 7.15 7.31 -5.43
N THR A 47 7.01 7.44 -6.75
CA THR A 47 6.77 8.72 -7.44
C THR A 47 5.31 9.14 -7.48
N SER A 48 4.41 8.51 -6.70
CA SER A 48 2.95 8.72 -6.63
C SER A 48 2.14 8.26 -7.85
N GLN A 49 2.72 7.47 -8.75
CA GLN A 49 2.04 7.05 -9.98
C GLN A 49 0.73 6.28 -9.72
N MET A 50 0.71 5.39 -8.72
CA MET A 50 -0.50 4.62 -8.39
C MET A 50 -1.64 5.54 -7.92
N LEU A 51 -1.32 6.53 -7.09
CA LEU A 51 -2.27 7.56 -6.64
C LEU A 51 -2.82 8.35 -7.82
N SER A 52 -1.92 8.78 -8.71
CA SER A 52 -2.29 9.54 -9.91
C SER A 52 -3.24 8.78 -10.82
N CYS A 53 -2.90 7.53 -11.14
CA CYS A 53 -3.74 6.69 -12.00
C CYS A 53 -5.11 6.38 -11.36
N MET A 54 -5.15 6.15 -10.06
CA MET A 54 -6.43 5.91 -9.37
C MET A 54 -7.31 7.17 -9.34
N GLU A 55 -6.73 8.34 -9.10
CA GLU A 55 -7.45 9.61 -9.17
C GLU A 55 -8.03 9.85 -10.56
N GLU A 56 -7.22 9.69 -11.63
CA GLU A 56 -7.67 9.79 -13.02
C GLU A 56 -8.85 8.83 -13.29
N ARG A 57 -8.74 7.58 -12.85
CA ARG A 57 -9.77 6.58 -13.06
C ARG A 57 -11.07 6.89 -12.34
N ILE A 58 -11.02 7.39 -11.12
CA ILE A 58 -12.22 7.82 -10.37
C ILE A 58 -12.89 8.99 -11.09
N GLN A 59 -12.11 9.96 -11.57
CA GLN A 59 -12.62 11.12 -12.29
C GLN A 59 -13.18 10.79 -13.66
N GLU A 60 -12.65 9.76 -14.35
CA GLU A 60 -13.26 9.23 -15.57
C GLU A 60 -14.67 8.67 -15.34
N LEU A 61 -14.89 8.03 -14.18
CA LEU A 61 -16.18 7.46 -13.80
C LEU A 61 -17.19 8.53 -13.36
N ASN A 62 -16.73 9.52 -12.62
CA ASN A 62 -17.54 10.66 -12.21
C ASN A 62 -16.67 11.90 -11.92
N THR A 63 -16.76 12.91 -12.75
CA THR A 63 -16.00 14.16 -12.65
C THR A 63 -16.37 15.03 -11.44
N GLU A 64 -17.51 14.78 -10.80
CA GLU A 64 -17.96 15.52 -9.60
C GLU A 64 -17.36 14.98 -8.30
N ILE A 65 -16.61 13.86 -8.35
CA ILE A 65 -15.96 13.30 -7.18
C ILE A 65 -14.60 13.95 -6.98
N GLY A 66 -14.44 14.57 -5.80
CA GLY A 66 -13.12 14.98 -5.32
C GLY A 66 -12.32 13.76 -4.87
N VAL A 67 -11.04 13.72 -5.20
CA VAL A 67 -10.11 12.69 -4.72
C VAL A 67 -9.01 13.36 -3.91
N THR A 68 -8.82 12.90 -2.68
CA THR A 68 -7.71 13.35 -1.84
C THR A 68 -6.71 12.23 -1.69
N CYS A 69 -5.55 12.39 -2.30
CA CYS A 69 -4.45 11.44 -2.26
C CYS A 69 -3.53 11.68 -1.07
N PHE A 70 -3.13 10.59 -0.42
CA PHE A 70 -2.16 10.55 0.67
C PHE A 70 -1.08 9.53 0.35
N GLY A 71 0.17 9.84 0.65
CA GLY A 71 1.26 8.91 0.38
C GLY A 71 2.41 9.03 1.36
N GLN A 72 3.10 7.92 1.59
CA GLN A 72 4.31 7.86 2.39
C GLN A 72 5.46 7.23 1.59
N GLU A 73 6.65 7.83 1.67
CA GLU A 73 7.85 7.37 0.98
C GLU A 73 9.09 7.63 1.84
N PHE A 74 9.97 6.64 1.93
CA PHE A 74 11.20 6.73 2.73
C PHE A 74 12.42 7.16 1.92
N ASN A 75 12.39 7.01 0.57
CA ASN A 75 13.48 7.47 -0.28
C ASN A 75 13.34 8.98 -0.55
N PRO A 76 14.32 9.80 -0.16
CA PRO A 76 14.19 11.25 -0.28
C PRO A 76 14.09 11.77 -1.71
N SER A 77 14.76 11.12 -2.67
CA SER A 77 14.73 11.52 -4.08
C SER A 77 13.38 11.21 -4.70
N THR A 78 12.86 10.01 -4.47
CA THR A 78 11.55 9.56 -4.95
C THR A 78 10.43 10.38 -4.29
N PHE A 79 10.53 10.65 -2.99
CA PHE A 79 9.63 11.54 -2.26
C PHE A 79 9.56 12.96 -2.84
N ALA A 80 10.72 13.54 -3.21
CA ALA A 80 10.76 14.88 -3.81
C ALA A 80 10.02 14.90 -5.16
N ILE A 81 10.15 13.84 -5.97
CA ILE A 81 9.41 13.68 -7.23
C ILE A 81 7.91 13.58 -6.97
N ALA A 82 7.48 12.76 -6.00
CA ALA A 82 6.08 12.61 -5.63
C ALA A 82 5.44 13.94 -5.18
N LYS A 83 6.16 14.73 -4.37
CA LYS A 83 5.72 16.07 -3.97
C LYS A 83 5.58 17.04 -5.13
N ALA A 84 6.54 17.02 -6.06
CA ALA A 84 6.49 17.87 -7.25
C ALA A 84 5.32 17.48 -8.16
N ASP A 85 5.11 16.19 -8.40
CA ASP A 85 3.99 15.68 -9.19
C ASP A 85 2.65 16.09 -8.59
N MET A 86 2.45 15.87 -7.29
CA MET A 86 1.24 16.28 -6.57
C MET A 86 0.98 17.78 -6.68
N THR A 87 2.02 18.61 -6.59
CA THR A 87 1.89 20.07 -6.74
C THR A 87 1.48 20.47 -8.16
N ILE A 88 2.09 19.85 -9.19
CA ILE A 88 1.79 20.14 -10.61
C ILE A 88 0.34 19.77 -10.94
N ARG A 89 -0.17 18.69 -10.35
CA ARG A 89 -1.55 18.23 -10.53
C ARG A 89 -2.59 19.02 -9.74
N GLY A 90 -2.17 19.96 -8.89
CA GLY A 90 -3.04 20.80 -8.09
C GLY A 90 -3.56 20.15 -6.80
N GLY A 91 -3.01 19.01 -6.41
CA GLY A 91 -3.27 18.38 -5.11
C GLY A 91 -2.50 19.03 -3.96
N ASP A 92 -2.73 18.57 -2.74
CA ASP A 92 -2.01 19.06 -1.56
C ASP A 92 -0.70 18.26 -1.34
N PRO A 93 0.49 18.89 -1.60
CA PRO A 93 1.76 18.23 -1.41
C PRO A 93 2.09 17.91 0.06
N ASN A 94 1.35 18.46 1.04
CA ASN A 94 1.52 18.11 2.45
C ASN A 94 0.94 16.73 2.81
N ASN A 95 0.10 16.17 1.95
CA ASN A 95 -0.38 14.80 2.06
C ASN A 95 0.67 13.76 1.60
N MET A 96 1.72 14.21 0.93
CA MET A 96 2.90 13.39 0.63
C MET A 96 3.89 13.54 1.78
N ARG A 97 4.11 12.47 2.56
CA ARG A 97 4.93 12.52 3.78
C ARG A 97 6.16 11.65 3.67
N PHE A 98 7.26 12.18 4.16
CA PHE A 98 8.54 11.48 4.20
C PHE A 98 8.65 10.65 5.49
N GLY A 99 9.10 9.40 5.36
CA GLY A 99 9.34 8.51 6.49
C GLY A 99 9.16 7.04 6.12
N ASP A 100 9.76 6.16 6.89
CA ASP A 100 9.60 4.73 6.75
C ASP A 100 8.25 4.28 7.34
N THR A 101 7.45 3.60 6.54
CA THR A 101 6.08 3.19 6.90
C THR A 101 6.03 2.25 8.10
N LEU A 102 7.03 1.41 8.29
CA LEU A 102 7.05 0.44 9.36
C LEU A 102 7.50 1.04 10.68
N SER A 103 8.49 1.93 10.66
CA SER A 103 9.10 2.52 11.86
C SER A 103 8.64 3.94 12.18
N GLU A 104 8.18 4.71 11.19
CA GLU A 104 7.82 6.13 11.30
C GLU A 104 6.45 6.42 10.70
N ASP A 105 5.39 5.84 11.25
CA ASP A 105 4.03 6.03 10.74
C ASP A 105 3.59 7.48 10.73
N GLN A 106 3.61 8.09 9.56
CA GLN A 106 3.22 9.49 9.36
C GLN A 106 1.70 9.71 9.34
N PHE A 107 0.91 8.64 9.27
CA PHE A 107 -0.55 8.67 9.19
C PHE A 107 -1.21 7.95 10.36
N SER A 108 -0.62 8.02 11.55
CA SER A 108 -1.21 7.43 12.75
C SER A 108 -2.60 8.05 13.03
N GLY A 109 -3.60 7.20 13.22
CA GLY A 109 -4.99 7.64 13.45
C GLY A 109 -5.77 8.07 12.20
N TYR A 110 -5.15 8.07 11.02
CA TYR A 110 -5.86 8.30 9.76
C TYR A 110 -6.59 7.03 9.32
N GLN A 111 -7.73 7.22 8.65
CA GLN A 111 -8.49 6.16 7.98
C GLN A 111 -8.79 6.57 6.55
N PHE A 112 -8.64 5.62 5.62
CA PHE A 112 -8.78 5.84 4.19
C PHE A 112 -9.85 4.93 3.59
N GLN A 113 -10.61 5.45 2.63
CA GLN A 113 -11.63 4.67 1.91
C GLN A 113 -10.98 3.68 0.95
N TYR A 114 -9.89 4.08 0.29
CA TYR A 114 -9.15 3.21 -0.60
C TYR A 114 -7.66 3.22 -0.25
N ILE A 115 -7.07 2.04 -0.28
CA ILE A 115 -5.63 1.86 -0.18
C ILE A 115 -5.16 1.08 -1.40
N ILE A 116 -4.20 1.63 -2.12
CA ILE A 116 -3.57 0.99 -3.28
C ILE A 116 -2.07 1.09 -3.10
N SER A 117 -1.36 -0.03 -3.09
CA SER A 117 0.07 0.00 -2.81
C SER A 117 0.84 -1.17 -3.42
N ASN A 118 2.07 -0.90 -3.83
CA ASN A 118 3.06 -1.89 -4.23
C ASN A 118 4.30 -1.76 -3.33
N PRO A 119 4.25 -2.23 -2.07
CA PRO A 119 5.38 -2.16 -1.16
C PRO A 119 6.51 -3.10 -1.60
N PRO A 120 7.75 -2.87 -1.15
CA PRO A 120 8.87 -3.72 -1.52
C PRO A 120 8.68 -5.16 -1.03
N PHE A 121 9.05 -6.14 -1.88
CA PHE A 121 8.96 -7.57 -1.58
C PHE A 121 10.29 -8.14 -1.07
N GLY A 122 10.20 -9.16 -0.20
CA GLY A 122 11.34 -9.97 0.19
C GLY A 122 12.47 -9.22 0.88
N ILE A 123 12.19 -8.02 1.37
CA ILE A 123 13.17 -7.24 2.15
C ILE A 123 13.06 -7.56 3.63
N ASP A 124 14.21 -7.59 4.29
CA ASP A 124 14.25 -7.73 5.75
C ASP A 124 13.86 -6.39 6.44
N TRP A 125 13.29 -6.53 7.62
CA TRP A 125 12.89 -5.39 8.46
C TRP A 125 13.73 -5.30 9.74
N LYS A 126 15.02 -5.66 9.63
CA LYS A 126 15.97 -5.62 10.78
C LYS A 126 16.15 -4.24 11.35
N ARG A 127 16.17 -3.22 10.49
CA ARG A 127 16.33 -1.81 10.89
C ARG A 127 15.12 -1.31 11.66
N GLU A 128 13.94 -1.70 11.25
CA GLU A 128 12.65 -1.30 11.79
C GLU A 128 12.24 -2.13 13.03
N LYS A 129 12.98 -3.23 13.31
CA LYS A 129 12.64 -4.24 14.32
C LYS A 129 12.21 -3.64 15.65
N THR A 130 12.99 -2.71 16.20
CA THR A 130 12.73 -2.13 17.53
C THR A 130 11.39 -1.39 17.54
N ALA A 131 11.09 -0.62 16.50
CA ALA A 131 9.85 0.13 16.39
C ALA A 131 8.65 -0.80 16.15
N VAL A 132 8.80 -1.78 15.26
CA VAL A 132 7.77 -2.78 14.95
C VAL A 132 7.41 -3.62 16.17
N GLU A 133 8.40 -4.14 16.90
CA GLU A 133 8.18 -4.91 18.13
C GLU A 133 7.55 -4.07 19.25
N ALA A 134 7.95 -2.80 19.36
CA ALA A 134 7.35 -1.89 20.34
C ALA A 134 5.86 -1.63 20.01
N GLU A 135 5.54 -1.49 18.74
CA GLU A 135 4.17 -1.30 18.29
C GLU A 135 3.32 -2.56 18.44
N ALA A 136 3.86 -3.73 18.14
CA ALA A 136 3.17 -5.01 18.35
C ALA A 136 2.77 -5.23 19.82
N LYS A 137 3.55 -4.71 20.77
CA LYS A 137 3.27 -4.80 22.22
C LYS A 137 2.14 -3.88 22.71
N LYS A 138 1.65 -2.96 21.87
CA LYS A 138 0.51 -2.08 22.24
C LYS A 138 -0.85 -2.81 22.23
N GLY A 139 -0.87 -4.10 21.96
CA GLY A 139 -2.10 -4.87 21.86
C GLY A 139 -3.00 -4.34 20.74
N GLU A 140 -4.30 -4.32 20.94
CA GLU A 140 -5.28 -3.90 19.93
C GLU A 140 -5.07 -2.49 19.36
N LEU A 141 -4.29 -1.66 20.03
CA LEU A 141 -3.92 -0.32 19.55
C LEU A 141 -2.74 -0.32 18.60
N GLY A 142 -2.02 -1.43 18.47
CA GLY A 142 -0.84 -1.54 17.63
C GLY A 142 -1.12 -2.16 16.28
N ARG A 143 -0.61 -1.56 15.21
CA ARG A 143 -0.77 -2.08 13.84
C ARG A 143 -0.33 -3.55 13.69
N PHE A 144 0.68 -3.97 14.45
CA PHE A 144 1.35 -5.27 14.33
C PHE A 144 0.98 -6.27 15.43
N ALA A 145 -0.07 -5.99 16.19
CA ALA A 145 -0.56 -6.87 17.26
C ALA A 145 -0.94 -8.30 16.80
N PRO A 146 -1.52 -8.52 15.61
CA PRO A 146 -1.90 -9.86 15.17
C PRO A 146 -0.72 -10.83 15.05
N GLY A 147 0.50 -10.33 14.77
CA GLY A 147 1.69 -11.15 14.68
C GLY A 147 2.85 -10.45 13.97
N LEU A 148 4.03 -11.05 14.07
CA LEU A 148 5.21 -10.56 13.38
C LEU A 148 5.72 -11.62 12.39
N PRO A 149 5.94 -11.26 11.12
CA PRO A 149 6.49 -12.18 10.12
C PRO A 149 7.97 -12.44 10.39
N LYS A 150 8.57 -13.36 9.60
CA LYS A 150 10.01 -13.59 9.65
C LYS A 150 10.76 -12.29 9.36
N ILE A 151 11.87 -12.05 10.08
CA ILE A 151 12.72 -10.85 9.89
C ILE A 151 13.16 -10.68 8.43
N SER A 152 13.34 -11.76 7.70
CA SER A 152 13.77 -11.75 6.30
C SER A 152 12.67 -11.39 5.29
N ASP A 153 11.41 -11.22 5.74
CA ASP A 153 10.28 -10.92 4.84
C ASP A 153 9.23 -10.06 5.56
N GLY A 154 9.27 -8.77 5.30
CA GLY A 154 8.41 -7.76 5.92
C GLY A 154 7.05 -7.56 5.25
N GLN A 155 6.70 -8.29 4.20
CA GLN A 155 5.51 -8.02 3.39
C GLN A 155 4.21 -7.98 4.19
N GLN A 156 4.03 -8.91 5.13
CA GLN A 156 2.81 -8.96 5.96
C GLN A 156 2.69 -7.75 6.92
N LEU A 157 3.78 -7.05 7.25
CA LEU A 157 3.71 -5.81 8.03
C LEU A 157 3.01 -4.69 7.22
N PHE A 158 3.25 -4.61 5.91
CA PHE A 158 2.55 -3.67 5.05
C PHE A 158 1.05 -3.99 4.95
N VAL A 159 0.68 -5.26 4.90
CA VAL A 159 -0.74 -5.67 4.97
C VAL A 159 -1.37 -5.19 6.27
N LEU A 160 -0.76 -5.49 7.41
CA LEU A 160 -1.26 -5.06 8.72
C LEU A 160 -1.32 -3.53 8.85
N ASN A 161 -0.33 -2.81 8.32
CA ASN A 161 -0.37 -1.35 8.26
C ASN A 161 -1.59 -0.85 7.47
N GLY A 162 -1.83 -1.41 6.29
CA GLY A 162 -2.98 -1.04 5.48
C GLY A 162 -4.31 -1.33 6.18
N LEU A 163 -4.48 -2.55 6.70
CA LEU A 163 -5.69 -2.94 7.43
C LEU A 163 -5.99 -2.02 8.61
N SER A 164 -4.96 -1.58 9.36
CA SER A 164 -5.13 -0.66 10.49
C SER A 164 -5.62 0.74 10.08
N LYS A 165 -5.53 1.07 8.80
CA LYS A 165 -5.87 2.38 8.24
C LYS A 165 -7.08 2.36 7.31
N LEU A 166 -7.77 1.24 7.17
CA LEU A 166 -9.01 1.20 6.41
C LEU A 166 -10.14 1.88 7.17
N ALA A 167 -10.85 2.78 6.50
CA ALA A 167 -12.11 3.29 6.98
C ALA A 167 -13.17 2.17 7.03
N PRO A 168 -14.26 2.32 7.79
CA PRO A 168 -15.40 1.41 7.69
C PRO A 168 -15.85 1.27 6.23
N ASN A 169 -15.97 0.04 5.74
CA ASN A 169 -16.24 -0.30 4.33
C ASN A 169 -15.15 0.15 3.34
N GLY A 170 -13.97 0.53 3.83
CA GLY A 170 -12.82 0.80 2.99
C GLY A 170 -12.26 -0.47 2.36
N LYS A 171 -11.54 -0.32 1.24
CA LYS A 171 -10.93 -1.43 0.49
C LYS A 171 -9.46 -1.21 0.26
N MET A 172 -8.72 -2.30 0.23
CA MET A 172 -7.28 -2.29 -0.04
C MET A 172 -6.94 -3.27 -1.17
N ALA A 173 -6.18 -2.80 -2.14
CA ALA A 173 -5.46 -3.64 -3.09
C ALA A 173 -3.95 -3.47 -2.87
N ILE A 174 -3.26 -4.58 -2.62
CA ILE A 174 -1.83 -4.58 -2.32
C ILE A 174 -1.12 -5.67 -3.13
N ILE A 175 -0.01 -5.31 -3.75
CA ILE A 175 0.82 -6.26 -4.48
C ILE A 175 1.78 -6.94 -3.51
N GLN A 176 1.89 -8.26 -3.63
CA GLN A 176 2.83 -9.07 -2.86
C GLN A 176 3.37 -10.22 -3.70
N ASN A 177 4.48 -10.81 -3.31
CA ASN A 177 4.85 -12.13 -3.84
C ASN A 177 4.02 -13.23 -3.14
N GLY A 178 4.19 -14.49 -3.53
CA GLY A 178 3.40 -15.59 -2.99
C GLY A 178 3.68 -15.95 -1.52
N SER A 179 4.81 -15.52 -0.93
CA SER A 179 5.24 -15.99 0.39
C SER A 179 4.23 -15.74 1.53
N PRO A 180 3.52 -14.61 1.60
CA PRO A 180 2.51 -14.36 2.62
C PRO A 180 1.39 -15.41 2.66
N LEU A 181 1.12 -16.09 1.56
CA LEU A 181 0.04 -17.08 1.46
C LEU A 181 0.37 -18.41 2.16
N PHE A 182 1.64 -18.79 2.22
CA PHE A 182 2.04 -20.11 2.72
C PHE A 182 3.19 -20.12 3.73
N SER A 183 3.88 -18.99 3.94
CA SER A 183 5.03 -18.96 4.86
C SER A 183 4.64 -19.18 6.31
N GLY A 184 5.54 -19.82 7.08
CA GLY A 184 5.40 -20.07 8.50
C GLY A 184 4.54 -21.27 8.85
N ASP A 185 4.95 -21.96 9.92
CA ASP A 185 4.21 -23.09 10.48
C ASP A 185 2.99 -22.63 11.28
N ALA A 186 2.08 -23.54 11.58
CA ALA A 186 0.90 -23.24 12.40
C ALA A 186 1.30 -22.61 13.75
N GLY A 187 0.65 -21.52 14.13
CA GLY A 187 0.93 -20.75 15.33
C GLY A 187 2.15 -19.83 15.25
N SER A 188 2.87 -19.79 14.11
CA SER A 188 3.90 -18.79 13.86
C SER A 188 3.32 -17.43 13.51
N GLY A 189 4.12 -16.36 13.64
CA GLY A 189 3.66 -15.00 13.33
C GLY A 189 3.00 -14.86 11.95
N PRO A 190 3.59 -15.35 10.85
CA PRO A 190 2.94 -15.32 9.54
C PRO A 190 1.59 -16.06 9.48
N SER A 191 1.48 -17.20 10.16
CA SER A 191 0.24 -17.97 10.27
C SER A 191 -0.83 -17.22 11.06
N GLU A 192 -0.44 -16.57 12.16
CA GLU A 192 -1.37 -15.79 12.99
C GLU A 192 -1.89 -14.55 12.25
N ILE A 193 -1.07 -13.90 11.44
CA ILE A 193 -1.51 -12.79 10.60
C ILE A 193 -2.55 -13.26 9.58
N ARG A 194 -2.32 -14.39 8.88
CA ARG A 194 -3.32 -14.96 7.98
C ARG A 194 -4.61 -15.32 8.70
N ARG A 195 -4.49 -15.98 9.88
CA ARG A 195 -5.65 -16.31 10.71
C ARG A 195 -6.46 -15.07 11.05
N TYR A 196 -5.80 -14.00 11.49
CA TYR A 196 -6.43 -12.73 11.81
C TYR A 196 -7.23 -12.15 10.64
N ILE A 197 -6.66 -12.16 9.44
CA ILE A 197 -7.33 -11.66 8.23
C ILE A 197 -8.56 -12.51 7.88
N LEU A 198 -8.41 -13.84 7.94
CA LEU A 198 -9.48 -14.78 7.55
C LEU A 198 -10.61 -14.84 8.58
N GLU A 199 -10.30 -14.83 9.88
CA GLU A 199 -11.32 -14.84 10.94
C GLU A 199 -12.15 -13.56 11.00
N ASN A 200 -11.61 -12.44 10.49
CA ASN A 200 -12.34 -11.18 10.36
C ASN A 200 -13.03 -11.01 9.00
N ASP A 201 -12.96 -12.01 8.12
CA ASP A 201 -13.58 -11.99 6.79
C ASP A 201 -13.16 -10.78 5.93
N TRP A 202 -11.86 -10.43 5.98
CA TRP A 202 -11.33 -9.25 5.30
C TRP A 202 -10.67 -9.56 3.95
N LEU A 203 -10.60 -10.82 3.54
CA LEU A 203 -10.01 -11.22 2.27
C LEU A 203 -11.10 -11.45 1.22
N ASP A 204 -11.25 -10.52 0.30
CA ASP A 204 -12.20 -10.64 -0.81
C ASP A 204 -11.67 -11.54 -1.94
N ALA A 205 -10.44 -11.31 -2.39
CA ALA A 205 -9.87 -12.02 -3.52
C ALA A 205 -8.34 -12.06 -3.50
N ILE A 206 -7.80 -13.08 -4.15
CA ILE A 206 -6.38 -13.18 -4.51
C ILE A 206 -6.31 -13.32 -6.02
N VAL A 207 -5.62 -12.38 -6.67
CA VAL A 207 -5.42 -12.39 -8.11
C VAL A 207 -3.96 -12.72 -8.40
N GLN A 208 -3.72 -13.86 -9.04
CA GLN A 208 -2.39 -14.21 -9.51
C GLN A 208 -2.11 -13.49 -10.82
N LEU A 209 -1.04 -12.69 -10.82
CA LEU A 209 -0.56 -12.02 -12.02
C LEU A 209 0.31 -12.97 -12.85
N GLY A 210 0.40 -12.70 -14.15
CA GLY A 210 1.29 -13.45 -15.05
C GLY A 210 2.76 -13.24 -14.71
N THR A 211 3.61 -14.16 -15.15
CA THR A 211 5.06 -14.01 -15.08
C THR A 211 5.52 -12.81 -15.90
N ASP A 212 6.63 -12.21 -15.50
CA ASP A 212 7.28 -11.08 -16.22
C ASP A 212 6.45 -9.77 -16.29
N MET A 213 5.39 -9.64 -15.48
CA MET A 213 4.62 -8.39 -15.41
C MET A 213 5.31 -7.28 -14.62
N PHE A 214 6.33 -7.61 -13.84
CA PHE A 214 7.16 -6.64 -13.11
C PHE A 214 8.54 -6.57 -13.72
N MET A 215 8.85 -5.44 -14.38
CA MET A 215 10.17 -5.21 -14.97
C MET A 215 11.26 -5.23 -13.89
N ASN A 216 12.38 -5.88 -14.20
CA ASN A 216 13.58 -6.00 -13.33
C ASN A 216 13.38 -6.78 -12.01
N THR A 217 12.33 -7.57 -11.89
CA THR A 217 12.18 -8.51 -10.79
C THR A 217 12.14 -9.93 -11.35
N GLY A 218 12.98 -10.82 -10.85
CA GLY A 218 12.88 -12.27 -11.15
C GLY A 218 11.70 -12.93 -10.40
N ILE A 219 10.62 -12.18 -10.16
CA ILE A 219 9.45 -12.62 -9.41
C ILE A 219 8.37 -13.04 -10.42
N SER A 220 8.01 -14.29 -10.34
CA SER A 220 6.87 -14.92 -11.01
C SER A 220 5.69 -14.99 -10.05
#